data_7c532d169b6cd8fa6adbb090755e9ecf
#
_entry.id   7c532d169b6cd8fa6adbb090755e9ecf
#
_cell.length_a   1.000
_cell.length_b   1.000
_cell.length_c   1.000
_cell.angle_alpha   90.00
_cell.angle_beta   90.00
_cell.angle_gamma   90.00
#
_symmetry.space_group_name_H-M   'P 1'
#
loop_
_entity.id
_entity.type
_entity.pdbx_description
1 polymer ?
#
loop_
_entity_poly.entity_id
_entity_poly.type
_entity_poly.pdbx_seq_one_letter_code
_entity_poly.pdbx_strand_id
1 'polypeptide(L)'
;VHSPELLLTKRFGGDRPGLLLLGIEKAAVPVTVVAAEVLAQEIKQLPLLDEFVLRLLKTGVGAVPDIAAFLGLERELVEVAVADQYREGAVAFGAAPGDLLLTARGEQLAREHESVRPVQKTFKVVFDRLTWSVATYEERALISKSSAVADGRILLPGQRTTRVKREDISPAAVNSILRQPGRSASIDVLDVIDVTPSTYKYMPVDVLVYGDEESGDVETAVVVDGDHSEKHDSVLGRLGGVAKLGFRIEPAGPHPALPPGVEVQRVQGAPLEESSPPVCGIGVWEHQLVLTAALQSATERLLIATDLAVCSVVDAHFLSRLEQRLRARVQVDLVVARCDEVTEAALGRLAQRSRYRLNLHRPEGEVRNTLVYDGNWVVSDFPWLSYRGAARPFRAYEGTVVAVQEEADREYAALLPPVES
;
A
#
# COMPACT_ATOMS: atom_id res chain seq x y z
N VAL A 1 14.41 3.87 -9.69
CA VAL A 1 13.09 3.81 -9.03
C VAL A 1 13.14 2.62 -8.09
N HIS A 2 13.10 2.87 -6.78
CA HIS A 2 13.09 1.82 -5.77
C HIS A 2 11.76 1.08 -5.85
N SER A 3 11.78 -0.25 -5.80
CA SER A 3 10.54 -1.03 -5.74
C SER A 3 9.82 -0.75 -4.41
N PRO A 4 8.49 -0.84 -4.34
CA PRO A 4 7.75 -0.67 -3.09
C PRO A 4 8.24 -1.61 -1.99
N GLU A 5 8.62 -2.83 -2.34
CA GLU A 5 9.15 -3.83 -1.42
C GLU A 5 10.46 -3.36 -0.76
N LEU A 6 11.37 -2.72 -1.52
CA LEU A 6 12.62 -2.19 -0.97
C LEU A 6 12.38 -1.02 0.00
N LEU A 7 11.35 -0.22 -0.21
CA LEU A 7 10.98 0.84 0.73
C LEU A 7 10.46 0.24 2.05
N LEU A 8 9.61 -0.79 1.96
CA LEU A 8 9.12 -1.50 3.14
C LEU A 8 10.27 -2.19 3.89
N THR A 9 11.20 -2.82 3.17
CA THR A 9 12.37 -3.45 3.79
C THR A 9 13.26 -2.44 4.53
N LYS A 10 13.52 -1.27 3.94
CA LYS A 10 14.29 -0.22 4.62
C LYS A 10 13.60 0.30 5.87
N ARG A 11 12.26 0.36 5.85
CA ARG A 11 11.47 0.88 6.96
C ARG A 11 11.28 -0.14 8.07
N PHE A 12 11.02 -1.39 7.74
CA PHE A 12 10.55 -2.41 8.67
C PHE A 12 11.50 -3.60 8.84
N GLY A 13 12.58 -3.68 8.06
CA GLY A 13 13.50 -4.84 8.08
C GLY A 13 14.13 -5.12 9.44
N GLY A 14 14.30 -4.11 10.30
CA GLY A 14 14.84 -4.22 11.64
C GLY A 14 13.83 -4.15 12.80
N ASP A 15 12.52 -4.15 12.51
CA ASP A 15 11.47 -3.91 13.52
C ASP A 15 11.27 -5.08 14.50
N ARG A 16 11.77 -6.27 14.17
CA ARG A 16 11.65 -7.47 15.01
C ARG A 16 13.05 -7.95 15.43
N PRO A 17 13.52 -7.62 16.66
CA PRO A 17 14.83 -8.07 17.14
C PRO A 17 14.94 -9.60 17.13
N GLY A 18 16.01 -10.12 16.54
CA GLY A 18 16.25 -11.56 16.45
C GLY A 18 15.53 -12.28 15.29
N LEU A 19 14.67 -11.58 14.54
CA LEU A 19 14.02 -12.14 13.34
C LEU A 19 14.47 -11.39 12.09
N LEU A 20 14.56 -12.11 10.98
CA LEU A 20 14.82 -11.53 9.66
C LEU A 20 13.52 -11.33 8.91
N LEU A 21 13.41 -10.23 8.16
CA LEU A 21 12.30 -10.04 7.22
C LEU A 21 12.54 -10.95 6.01
N LEU A 22 11.78 -12.06 5.93
CA LEU A 22 11.94 -13.11 4.91
C LEU A 22 11.05 -12.92 3.69
N GLY A 23 9.97 -12.15 3.83
CA GLY A 23 9.04 -11.94 2.73
C GLY A 23 8.05 -10.81 2.98
N ILE A 24 7.57 -10.25 1.88
CA ILE A 24 6.49 -9.26 1.85
C ILE A 24 5.38 -9.83 0.95
N GLU A 25 4.33 -10.32 1.58
CA GLU A 25 3.20 -10.92 0.88
C GLU A 25 2.12 -9.89 0.60
N LYS A 26 1.69 -9.82 -0.65
CA LYS A 26 0.52 -9.02 -1.02
C LYS A 26 -0.74 -9.67 -0.48
N ALA A 27 -1.50 -8.95 0.31
CA ALA A 27 -2.73 -9.44 0.93
C ALA A 27 -3.89 -8.46 0.69
N ALA A 28 -5.08 -8.86 1.12
CA ALA A 28 -6.26 -8.02 1.01
C ALA A 28 -7.20 -8.25 2.20
N VAL A 29 -7.53 -7.19 2.92
CA VAL A 29 -8.47 -7.20 4.04
C VAL A 29 -9.90 -7.15 3.51
N PRO A 30 -10.81 -8.07 3.92
CA PRO A 30 -12.20 -7.99 3.52
C PRO A 30 -12.88 -6.78 4.18
N VAL A 31 -13.60 -5.99 3.38
CA VAL A 31 -14.34 -4.82 3.83
C VAL A 31 -15.77 -4.84 3.30
N THR A 32 -16.67 -4.15 3.99
CA THR A 32 -18.02 -3.88 3.51
C THR A 32 -18.21 -2.38 3.41
N VAL A 33 -18.60 -1.89 2.24
CA VAL A 33 -19.08 -0.52 2.11
C VAL A 33 -20.52 -0.50 2.59
N VAL A 34 -20.83 0.34 3.54
CA VAL A 34 -22.19 0.50 4.08
C VAL A 34 -22.70 1.92 3.89
N ALA A 35 -23.98 2.05 3.66
CA ALA A 35 -24.68 3.32 3.74
C ALA A 35 -25.20 3.46 5.18
N ALA A 36 -24.63 4.38 5.94
CA ALA A 36 -25.07 4.71 7.30
C ALA A 36 -25.99 5.93 7.25
N GLU A 37 -27.24 5.73 7.63
CA GLU A 37 -28.22 6.81 7.84
C GLU A 37 -28.05 7.34 9.27
N VAL A 38 -27.81 8.63 9.41
CA VAL A 38 -27.46 9.23 10.68
C VAL A 38 -28.33 10.44 11.00
N LEU A 39 -28.62 10.63 12.29
CA LEU A 39 -29.06 11.91 12.83
C LEU A 39 -27.80 12.71 13.17
N ALA A 40 -27.69 13.91 12.64
CA ALA A 40 -26.52 14.75 12.83
C ALA A 40 -26.94 16.21 13.10
N GLN A 41 -26.00 16.97 13.62
CA GLN A 41 -26.07 18.43 13.68
C GLN A 41 -25.20 19.01 12.58
N GLU A 42 -25.75 19.84 11.73
CA GLU A 42 -24.99 20.64 10.77
C GLU A 42 -24.68 21.99 11.38
N ILE A 43 -23.40 22.25 11.59
CA ILE A 43 -22.87 23.51 12.10
C ILE A 43 -22.56 24.37 10.89
N LYS A 44 -23.36 25.43 10.71
CA LYS A 44 -23.17 26.37 9.61
C LYS A 44 -22.77 27.72 10.18
N GLN A 45 -21.63 28.21 9.74
CA GLN A 45 -21.24 29.59 10.07
C GLN A 45 -22.28 30.55 9.51
N LEU A 46 -22.64 31.55 10.27
CA LEU A 46 -23.50 32.60 9.80
C LEU A 46 -22.82 33.37 8.67
N PRO A 47 -23.57 33.74 7.61
CA PRO A 47 -23.07 34.69 6.65
C PRO A 47 -22.61 35.97 7.37
N LEU A 48 -21.50 36.54 6.91
CA LEU A 48 -20.88 37.69 7.58
C LEU A 48 -21.85 38.84 7.83
N LEU A 49 -22.74 39.11 6.86
CA LEU A 49 -23.76 40.18 6.97
C LEU A 49 -24.75 39.84 8.07
N ASP A 50 -25.22 38.59 8.13
CA ASP A 50 -26.18 38.15 9.14
C ASP A 50 -25.59 38.25 10.54
N GLU A 51 -24.30 37.86 10.68
CA GLU A 51 -23.58 37.99 11.94
C GLU A 51 -23.54 39.46 12.42
N PHE A 52 -23.18 40.41 11.51
CA PHE A 52 -23.14 41.81 11.87
C PHE A 52 -24.53 42.37 12.19
N VAL A 53 -25.57 41.98 11.47
CA VAL A 53 -26.96 42.38 11.75
C VAL A 53 -27.36 41.93 13.17
N LEU A 54 -27.12 40.65 13.53
CA LEU A 54 -27.46 40.16 14.86
C LEU A 54 -26.64 40.87 15.98
N ARG A 55 -25.35 41.16 15.71
CA ARG A 55 -24.50 41.91 16.66
C ARG A 55 -25.00 43.33 16.89
N LEU A 56 -25.38 44.03 15.82
CA LEU A 56 -25.92 45.40 15.93
C LEU A 56 -27.25 45.42 16.67
N LEU A 57 -28.15 44.49 16.37
CA LEU A 57 -29.38 44.29 17.13
C LEU A 57 -29.11 44.06 18.61
N LYS A 58 -28.07 43.28 18.97
CA LYS A 58 -27.68 43.02 20.36
C LYS A 58 -27.18 44.28 21.06
N THR A 59 -26.57 45.21 20.32
CA THR A 59 -26.12 46.50 20.88
C THR A 59 -27.22 47.58 20.93
N GLY A 60 -28.44 47.24 20.48
CA GLY A 60 -29.60 48.13 20.54
C GLY A 60 -29.85 48.91 19.26
N VAL A 61 -29.14 48.63 18.16
CA VAL A 61 -29.41 49.25 16.86
C VAL A 61 -30.52 48.46 16.19
N GLY A 62 -31.78 48.86 16.39
CA GLY A 62 -32.97 48.06 16.05
C GLY A 62 -33.63 48.41 14.71
N ALA A 63 -33.23 49.44 14.00
CA ALA A 63 -33.87 49.84 12.74
C ALA A 63 -33.00 49.52 11.52
N VAL A 64 -33.60 48.93 10.47
CA VAL A 64 -32.90 48.57 9.22
C VAL A 64 -32.12 49.77 8.61
N PRO A 65 -32.64 50.99 8.54
CA PRO A 65 -31.88 52.14 8.01
C PRO A 65 -30.62 52.43 8.82
N ASP A 66 -30.70 52.29 10.14
CA ASP A 66 -29.55 52.58 11.02
C ASP A 66 -28.48 51.49 10.90
N ILE A 67 -28.89 50.23 10.79
CA ILE A 67 -27.99 49.10 10.51
C ILE A 67 -27.29 49.28 9.17
N ALA A 68 -28.03 49.65 8.10
CA ALA A 68 -27.49 49.90 6.78
C ALA A 68 -26.48 51.06 6.77
N ALA A 69 -26.83 52.16 7.44
CA ALA A 69 -25.94 53.30 7.59
C ALA A 69 -24.67 52.95 8.38
N PHE A 70 -24.78 52.15 9.44
CA PHE A 70 -23.63 51.74 10.25
C PHE A 70 -22.68 50.83 9.48
N LEU A 71 -23.21 49.92 8.65
CA LEU A 71 -22.41 48.98 7.86
C LEU A 71 -21.94 49.61 6.52
N GLY A 72 -22.45 50.74 6.12
CA GLY A 72 -22.17 51.36 4.83
C GLY A 72 -22.69 50.53 3.64
N LEU A 73 -23.79 49.84 3.84
CA LEU A 73 -24.42 48.96 2.84
C LEU A 73 -25.75 49.51 2.32
N GLU A 74 -26.15 49.04 1.14
CA GLU A 74 -27.49 49.35 0.61
C GLU A 74 -28.56 48.73 1.51
N ARG A 75 -29.66 49.45 1.71
CA ARG A 75 -30.75 49.05 2.59
C ARG A 75 -31.36 47.69 2.22
N GLU A 76 -31.50 47.44 0.92
CA GLU A 76 -32.03 46.18 0.36
C GLU A 76 -31.25 44.98 0.80
N LEU A 77 -29.92 45.03 0.90
CA LEU A 77 -29.06 43.93 1.35
C LEU A 77 -29.32 43.61 2.83
N VAL A 78 -29.48 44.65 3.65
CA VAL A 78 -29.77 44.45 5.07
C VAL A 78 -31.18 43.89 5.28
N GLU A 79 -32.17 44.37 4.48
CA GLU A 79 -33.55 43.84 4.50
C GLU A 79 -33.59 42.35 4.19
N VAL A 80 -32.79 41.90 3.21
CA VAL A 80 -32.69 40.45 2.88
C VAL A 80 -32.12 39.67 4.07
N ALA A 81 -31.02 40.14 4.65
CA ALA A 81 -30.41 39.49 5.82
C ALA A 81 -31.37 39.42 7.04
N VAL A 82 -32.07 40.52 7.31
CA VAL A 82 -33.10 40.59 8.37
C VAL A 82 -34.25 39.61 8.08
N ALA A 83 -34.73 39.57 6.83
CA ALA A 83 -35.79 38.64 6.44
C ALA A 83 -35.36 37.17 6.59
N ASP A 84 -34.11 36.86 6.29
CA ASP A 84 -33.56 35.53 6.49
C ASP A 84 -33.47 35.17 7.98
N GLN A 85 -32.99 36.11 8.83
CA GLN A 85 -32.93 35.90 10.27
C GLN A 85 -34.33 35.87 10.92
N TYR A 86 -35.30 36.57 10.39
CA TYR A 86 -36.70 36.48 10.82
C TYR A 86 -37.30 35.12 10.50
N ARG A 87 -37.09 34.62 9.28
CA ARG A 87 -37.53 33.25 8.90
C ARG A 87 -36.88 32.15 9.77
N GLU A 88 -35.65 32.37 10.20
CA GLU A 88 -34.95 31.48 11.13
C GLU A 88 -35.40 31.64 12.60
N GLY A 89 -36.23 32.60 12.90
CA GLY A 89 -36.72 32.87 14.22
C GLY A 89 -35.68 33.51 15.15
N ALA A 90 -34.61 34.10 14.61
CA ALA A 90 -33.58 34.81 15.35
C ALA A 90 -33.95 36.27 15.64
N VAL A 91 -34.75 36.89 14.77
CA VAL A 91 -35.22 38.25 14.85
C VAL A 91 -36.74 38.27 14.93
N ALA A 92 -37.29 39.19 15.71
CA ALA A 92 -38.73 39.47 15.82
C ALA A 92 -38.97 40.97 15.64
N PHE A 93 -40.20 41.36 15.22
CA PHE A 93 -40.58 42.76 15.17
C PHE A 93 -40.97 43.24 16.58
N GLY A 94 -40.50 44.42 16.94
CA GLY A 94 -40.84 45.11 18.18
C GLY A 94 -42.20 45.78 18.14
N ALA A 95 -42.54 46.49 19.22
CA ALA A 95 -43.84 47.19 19.35
C ALA A 95 -43.92 48.47 18.46
N ALA A 96 -42.78 49.09 18.16
CA ALA A 96 -42.76 50.25 17.27
C ALA A 96 -42.57 49.81 15.79
N PRO A 97 -43.20 50.51 14.84
CA PRO A 97 -43.08 50.20 13.42
C PRO A 97 -41.61 50.26 12.97
N GLY A 98 -41.07 49.16 12.46
CA GLY A 98 -39.71 49.05 11.96
C GLY A 98 -38.65 48.73 13.02
N ASP A 99 -39.06 48.53 14.27
CA ASP A 99 -38.16 48.10 15.34
C ASP A 99 -37.95 46.57 15.32
N LEU A 100 -36.68 46.14 15.38
CA LEU A 100 -36.26 44.75 15.36
C LEU A 100 -35.67 44.36 16.69
N LEU A 101 -36.05 43.21 17.19
CA LEU A 101 -35.57 42.65 18.46
C LEU A 101 -34.96 41.27 18.25
N LEU A 102 -33.93 40.98 19.01
CA LEU A 102 -33.43 39.59 19.08
C LEU A 102 -34.38 38.72 19.91
N THR A 103 -34.63 37.52 19.39
CA THR A 103 -35.22 36.44 20.18
C THR A 103 -34.14 35.78 21.04
N ALA A 104 -34.54 34.89 21.97
CA ALA A 104 -33.58 34.08 22.74
C ALA A 104 -32.65 33.31 21.81
N ARG A 105 -33.15 32.82 20.68
CA ARG A 105 -32.37 32.15 19.63
C ARG A 105 -31.41 33.11 18.93
N GLY A 106 -31.84 34.34 18.63
CA GLY A 106 -31.01 35.38 18.05
C GLY A 106 -29.87 35.80 18.97
N GLU A 107 -30.12 35.88 20.27
CA GLU A 107 -29.07 36.14 21.26
C GLU A 107 -28.02 35.04 21.32
N GLN A 108 -28.43 33.78 21.18
CA GLN A 108 -27.53 32.64 21.12
C GLN A 108 -26.68 32.69 19.85
N LEU A 109 -27.28 32.87 18.67
CA LEU A 109 -26.60 32.99 17.39
C LEU A 109 -25.60 34.16 17.37
N ALA A 110 -25.97 35.31 17.98
CA ALA A 110 -25.10 36.46 18.09
C ALA A 110 -23.90 36.24 19.05
N ARG A 111 -23.93 35.19 19.89
CA ARG A 111 -22.84 34.82 20.79
C ARG A 111 -21.95 33.74 20.17
N GLU A 112 -22.55 32.74 19.53
CA GLU A 112 -21.87 31.53 19.05
C GLU A 112 -21.38 31.67 17.60
N HIS A 113 -21.97 32.60 16.83
CA HIS A 113 -21.67 32.85 15.41
C HIS A 113 -21.92 31.65 14.49
N GLU A 114 -22.60 30.64 15.00
CA GLU A 114 -22.89 29.38 14.33
C GLU A 114 -24.36 29.02 14.47
N SER A 115 -24.95 28.54 13.39
CA SER A 115 -26.31 28.00 13.36
C SER A 115 -26.21 26.48 13.39
N VAL A 116 -26.82 25.85 14.39
CA VAL A 116 -26.90 24.39 14.52
C VAL A 116 -28.28 23.93 14.10
N ARG A 117 -28.32 23.03 13.09
CA ARG A 117 -29.58 22.45 12.61
C ARG A 117 -29.52 20.93 12.68
N PRO A 118 -30.54 20.26 13.22
CA PRO A 118 -30.67 18.82 13.12
C PRO A 118 -30.91 18.44 11.66
N VAL A 119 -30.14 17.49 11.15
CA VAL A 119 -30.25 16.97 9.78
C VAL A 119 -30.16 15.45 9.78
N GLN A 120 -30.89 14.82 8.88
CA GLN A 120 -30.77 13.41 8.60
C GLN A 120 -29.99 13.25 7.29
N LYS A 121 -28.87 12.53 7.34
CA LYS A 121 -27.98 12.35 6.18
C LYS A 121 -27.54 10.90 6.07
N THR A 122 -27.19 10.50 4.86
CA THR A 122 -26.62 9.18 4.59
C THR A 122 -25.16 9.34 4.18
N PHE A 123 -24.28 8.63 4.87
CA PHE A 123 -22.86 8.59 4.56
C PHE A 123 -22.43 7.18 4.14
N LYS A 124 -21.56 7.12 3.12
CA LYS A 124 -20.86 5.89 2.81
C LYS A 124 -19.68 5.72 3.76
N VAL A 125 -19.66 4.58 4.44
CA VAL A 125 -18.65 4.23 5.42
C VAL A 125 -18.03 2.90 5.02
N VAL A 126 -16.72 2.78 5.10
CA VAL A 126 -16.00 1.52 4.89
C VAL A 126 -15.88 0.82 6.24
N PHE A 127 -16.37 -0.40 6.32
CA PHE A 127 -16.32 -1.23 7.52
C PHE A 127 -15.33 -2.38 7.31
N ASP A 128 -14.27 -2.39 8.08
CA ASP A 128 -13.23 -3.41 8.07
C ASP A 128 -13.72 -4.66 8.79
N ARG A 129 -13.74 -5.79 8.07
CA ARG A 129 -14.27 -7.04 8.62
C ARG A 129 -13.26 -7.86 9.38
N LEU A 130 -11.96 -7.58 9.23
CA LEU A 130 -10.92 -8.21 10.03
C LEU A 130 -10.89 -7.59 11.43
N THR A 131 -10.85 -6.26 11.52
CA THR A 131 -10.84 -5.56 12.81
C THR A 131 -12.22 -5.35 13.41
N TRP A 132 -13.28 -5.64 12.67
CA TRP A 132 -14.69 -5.43 12.99
C TRP A 132 -14.99 -4.01 13.44
N SER A 133 -14.57 -3.05 12.64
CA SER A 133 -14.70 -1.62 12.94
C SER A 133 -14.79 -0.76 11.70
N VAL A 134 -15.25 0.46 11.87
CA VAL A 134 -15.20 1.49 10.83
C VAL A 134 -13.74 1.81 10.51
N ALA A 135 -13.42 1.90 9.22
CA ALA A 135 -12.09 2.20 8.71
C ALA A 135 -12.09 3.50 7.89
N THR A 136 -10.93 4.14 7.83
CA THR A 136 -10.72 5.41 7.12
C THR A 136 -10.30 5.21 5.67
N TYR A 137 -10.43 3.99 5.12
CA TYR A 137 -10.02 3.66 3.76
C TYR A 137 -10.79 4.47 2.71
N GLU A 138 -10.08 4.90 1.68
CA GLU A 138 -10.72 5.54 0.54
C GLU A 138 -11.44 4.49 -0.34
N GLU A 139 -12.68 4.76 -0.72
CA GLU A 139 -13.49 3.83 -1.54
C GLU A 139 -12.79 3.50 -2.88
N ARG A 140 -12.04 4.44 -3.44
CA ARG A 140 -11.29 4.25 -4.70
C ARG A 140 -10.11 3.28 -4.59
N ALA A 141 -9.57 3.08 -3.38
CA ALA A 141 -8.49 2.12 -3.13
C ALA A 141 -9.00 0.67 -3.03
N LEU A 142 -10.31 0.49 -2.89
CA LEU A 142 -10.92 -0.81 -2.70
C LEU A 142 -11.06 -1.58 -4.02
N ILE A 143 -10.64 -2.83 -4.02
CA ILE A 143 -10.70 -3.74 -5.17
C ILE A 143 -11.78 -4.81 -5.01
N SER A 144 -12.17 -5.45 -6.11
CA SER A 144 -13.06 -6.60 -6.10
C SER A 144 -12.34 -7.86 -5.63
N LYS A 145 -13.07 -8.89 -5.21
CA LYS A 145 -12.49 -10.20 -4.88
C LYS A 145 -11.76 -10.81 -6.08
N SER A 146 -12.35 -10.72 -7.27
CA SER A 146 -11.75 -11.24 -8.50
C SER A 146 -10.44 -10.53 -8.83
N SER A 147 -10.37 -9.22 -8.65
CA SER A 147 -9.14 -8.46 -8.84
C SER A 147 -8.07 -8.85 -7.82
N ALA A 148 -8.44 -8.96 -6.54
CA ALA A 148 -7.49 -9.40 -5.50
C ALA A 148 -6.89 -10.78 -5.80
N VAL A 149 -7.72 -11.73 -6.24
CA VAL A 149 -7.26 -13.08 -6.61
C VAL A 149 -6.40 -13.05 -7.88
N ALA A 150 -6.78 -12.28 -8.90
CA ALA A 150 -6.00 -12.13 -10.12
C ALA A 150 -4.62 -11.52 -9.86
N ASP A 151 -4.53 -10.58 -8.89
CA ASP A 151 -3.27 -9.99 -8.43
C ASP A 151 -2.44 -10.94 -7.54
N GLY A 152 -2.92 -12.17 -7.28
CA GLY A 152 -2.24 -13.14 -6.42
C GLY A 152 -2.23 -12.76 -4.93
N ARG A 153 -3.15 -11.89 -4.49
CA ARG A 153 -3.22 -11.45 -3.09
C ARG A 153 -3.81 -12.52 -2.19
N ILE A 154 -3.28 -12.63 -0.99
CA ILE A 154 -3.84 -13.47 0.06
C ILE A 154 -5.08 -12.78 0.62
N LEU A 155 -6.22 -13.46 0.59
CA LEU A 155 -7.42 -12.92 1.20
C LEU A 155 -7.38 -13.17 2.71
N LEU A 156 -7.23 -12.10 3.50
CA LEU A 156 -7.21 -12.21 4.95
C LEU A 156 -8.60 -12.61 5.49
N PRO A 157 -8.69 -13.32 6.61
CA PRO A 157 -9.96 -13.74 7.18
C PRO A 157 -10.73 -12.55 7.75
N GLY A 158 -12.05 -12.60 7.65
CA GLY A 158 -12.90 -11.70 8.44
C GLY A 158 -13.09 -12.26 9.86
N GLN A 159 -13.20 -11.39 10.85
CA GLN A 159 -13.45 -11.79 12.24
C GLN A 159 -14.81 -12.47 12.40
N ARG A 160 -15.82 -12.02 11.63
CA ARG A 160 -17.18 -12.56 11.67
C ARG A 160 -17.75 -12.69 10.25
N THR A 161 -18.64 -13.65 10.07
CA THR A 161 -19.39 -13.85 8.81
C THR A 161 -20.72 -13.10 8.77
N THR A 162 -21.17 -12.56 9.92
CA THR A 162 -22.44 -11.85 10.05
C THR A 162 -22.44 -10.54 9.26
N ARG A 163 -23.64 -10.04 8.96
CA ARG A 163 -23.81 -8.71 8.36
C ARG A 163 -23.46 -7.62 9.38
N VAL A 164 -22.91 -6.52 8.90
CA VAL A 164 -22.71 -5.31 9.69
C VAL A 164 -24.07 -4.74 10.05
N LYS A 165 -24.26 -4.43 11.32
CA LYS A 165 -25.50 -3.88 11.87
C LYS A 165 -25.28 -2.47 12.39
N ARG A 166 -26.39 -1.79 12.73
CA ARG A 166 -26.37 -0.46 13.35
C ARG A 166 -25.46 -0.41 14.59
N GLU A 167 -25.56 -1.42 15.45
CA GLU A 167 -24.82 -1.50 16.71
C GLU A 167 -23.27 -1.62 16.53
N ASP A 168 -22.84 -2.02 15.32
CA ASP A 168 -21.41 -2.15 14.99
C ASP A 168 -20.78 -0.79 14.60
N ILE A 169 -21.60 0.26 14.35
CA ILE A 169 -21.15 1.57 13.89
C ILE A 169 -21.51 2.63 14.92
N SER A 170 -20.52 3.15 15.63
CA SER A 170 -20.74 4.23 16.59
C SER A 170 -20.74 5.61 15.92
N PRO A 171 -21.50 6.59 16.46
CA PRO A 171 -21.44 7.99 16.01
C PRO A 171 -20.02 8.56 16.03
N ALA A 172 -19.25 8.25 17.06
CA ALA A 172 -17.85 8.68 17.19
C ALA A 172 -16.97 8.17 16.04
N ALA A 173 -17.18 6.93 15.58
CA ALA A 173 -16.44 6.36 14.45
C ALA A 173 -16.78 7.07 13.13
N VAL A 174 -18.04 7.43 12.91
CA VAL A 174 -18.44 8.21 11.72
C VAL A 174 -17.87 9.63 11.79
N ASN A 175 -17.95 10.27 12.96
CA ASN A 175 -17.37 11.59 13.20
C ASN A 175 -15.86 11.63 12.95
N SER A 176 -15.12 10.58 13.33
CA SER A 176 -13.68 10.50 13.07
C SER A 176 -13.35 10.53 11.57
N ILE A 177 -14.22 9.93 10.73
CA ILE A 177 -14.08 9.98 9.28
C ILE A 177 -14.42 11.37 8.73
N LEU A 178 -15.51 11.98 9.22
CA LEU A 178 -15.97 13.28 8.72
C LEU A 178 -15.01 14.43 9.06
N ARG A 179 -14.24 14.30 10.14
CA ARG A 179 -13.23 15.28 10.56
C ARG A 179 -11.91 15.19 9.77
N GLN A 180 -11.76 14.20 8.88
CA GLN A 180 -10.56 14.13 8.02
C GLN A 180 -10.50 15.31 7.04
N PRO A 181 -9.28 15.77 6.65
CA PRO A 181 -9.10 16.83 5.67
C PRO A 181 -9.87 16.54 4.36
N GLY A 182 -10.60 17.53 3.88
CA GLY A 182 -11.39 17.43 2.63
C GLY A 182 -12.77 16.78 2.79
N ARG A 183 -13.21 16.44 4.02
CA ARG A 183 -14.56 15.97 4.33
C ARG A 183 -15.36 17.02 5.11
N SER A 184 -16.63 16.71 5.43
CA SER A 184 -17.59 17.67 6.00
C SER A 184 -17.35 17.87 7.50
N ALA A 185 -16.35 18.65 7.89
CA ALA A 185 -16.06 19.00 9.28
C ALA A 185 -17.19 19.77 9.98
N SER A 186 -18.15 20.30 9.21
CA SER A 186 -19.33 21.03 9.73
C SER A 186 -20.48 20.14 10.19
N ILE A 187 -20.31 18.82 10.17
CA ILE A 187 -21.36 17.87 10.55
C ILE A 187 -20.87 17.08 11.77
N ASP A 188 -21.69 17.08 12.81
CA ASP A 188 -21.48 16.25 14.01
C ASP A 188 -22.61 15.22 14.13
N VAL A 189 -22.23 13.93 14.01
CA VAL A 189 -23.16 12.81 14.08
C VAL A 189 -23.51 12.51 15.51
N LEU A 190 -24.82 12.54 15.82
CA LEU A 190 -25.36 12.29 17.15
C LEU A 190 -25.77 10.82 17.34
N ASP A 191 -26.37 10.23 16.29
CA ASP A 191 -26.83 8.84 16.32
C ASP A 191 -26.78 8.22 14.92
N VAL A 192 -26.64 6.90 14.86
CA VAL A 192 -26.77 6.10 13.64
C VAL A 192 -28.17 5.47 13.64
N ILE A 193 -29.01 5.86 12.70
CA ILE A 193 -30.40 5.42 12.62
C ILE A 193 -30.49 4.03 12.00
N ASP A 194 -29.86 3.84 10.84
CA ASP A 194 -29.86 2.59 10.09
C ASP A 194 -28.55 2.37 9.33
N VAL A 195 -28.29 1.11 8.99
CA VAL A 195 -27.10 0.70 8.25
C VAL A 195 -27.47 -0.30 7.18
N THR A 196 -27.33 0.11 5.93
CA THR A 196 -27.58 -0.76 4.78
C THR A 196 -26.24 -1.17 4.13
N PRO A 197 -25.86 -2.46 4.19
CA PRO A 197 -24.68 -2.97 3.48
C PRO A 197 -24.89 -2.86 1.97
N SER A 198 -23.94 -2.22 1.26
CA SER A 198 -24.07 -2.05 -0.20
C SER A 198 -23.15 -2.98 -0.98
N THR A 199 -21.85 -3.03 -0.65
CA THR A 199 -20.87 -3.74 -1.49
C THR A 199 -19.79 -4.42 -0.65
N TYR A 200 -19.48 -5.67 -1.02
CA TYR A 200 -18.31 -6.39 -0.52
C TYR A 200 -17.10 -6.08 -1.38
N LYS A 201 -16.03 -5.60 -0.76
CA LYS A 201 -14.76 -5.26 -1.41
C LYS A 201 -13.58 -5.72 -0.56
N TYR A 202 -12.39 -5.42 -1.02
CA TYR A 202 -11.14 -5.75 -0.37
C TYR A 202 -10.21 -4.54 -0.37
N MET A 203 -9.59 -4.25 0.78
CA MET A 203 -8.51 -3.26 0.90
C MET A 203 -7.17 -3.94 0.66
N PRO A 204 -6.41 -3.54 -0.36
CA PRO A 204 -5.05 -4.03 -0.57
C PRO A 204 -4.16 -3.65 0.61
N VAL A 205 -3.40 -4.61 1.12
CA VAL A 205 -2.44 -4.45 2.21
C VAL A 205 -1.21 -5.30 1.93
N ASP A 206 -0.13 -5.08 2.68
CA ASP A 206 1.02 -5.96 2.67
C ASP A 206 1.15 -6.67 4.01
N VAL A 207 1.60 -7.92 3.98
CA VAL A 207 1.91 -8.73 5.17
C VAL A 207 3.40 -9.00 5.17
N LEU A 208 4.09 -8.41 6.12
CA LEU A 208 5.50 -8.67 6.36
C LEU A 208 5.62 -10.00 7.09
N VAL A 209 6.54 -10.85 6.66
CA VAL A 209 6.81 -12.15 7.26
C VAL A 209 8.21 -12.15 7.80
N TYR A 210 8.31 -12.19 9.11
CA TYR A 210 9.57 -12.29 9.83
C TYR A 210 9.78 -13.71 10.29
N GLY A 211 11.04 -14.13 10.36
CA GLY A 211 11.34 -15.43 10.87
C GLY A 211 12.81 -15.65 11.21
N ASP A 212 13.03 -16.70 11.96
CA ASP A 212 14.33 -17.24 12.28
C ASP A 212 14.40 -18.69 11.82
N GLU A 213 15.40 -19.00 10.99
CA GLU A 213 15.57 -20.35 10.42
C GLU A 213 16.09 -21.37 11.44
N GLU A 214 16.73 -20.92 12.52
CA GLU A 214 17.26 -21.82 13.57
C GLU A 214 16.14 -22.28 14.50
N SER A 215 15.30 -21.33 14.97
CA SER A 215 14.16 -21.65 15.86
C SER A 215 12.92 -22.13 15.10
N GLY A 216 12.79 -21.74 13.83
CA GLY A 216 11.57 -21.93 13.05
C GLY A 216 10.44 -20.95 13.44
N ASP A 217 10.73 -19.95 14.25
CA ASP A 217 9.76 -18.94 14.67
C ASP A 217 9.35 -18.06 13.49
N VAL A 218 8.04 -17.81 13.39
CA VAL A 218 7.45 -16.96 12.34
C VAL A 218 6.54 -15.93 12.98
N GLU A 219 6.77 -14.66 12.66
CA GLU A 219 5.88 -13.57 13.00
C GLU A 219 5.38 -12.84 11.75
N THR A 220 4.22 -12.21 11.86
CA THR A 220 3.68 -11.38 10.78
C THR A 220 3.34 -9.99 11.26
N ALA A 221 3.45 -9.00 10.37
CA ALA A 221 2.98 -7.65 10.60
C ALA A 221 2.17 -7.17 9.38
N VAL A 222 1.00 -6.59 9.62
CA VAL A 222 0.12 -6.06 8.57
C VAL A 222 0.44 -4.59 8.36
N VAL A 223 0.72 -4.23 7.11
CA VAL A 223 0.98 -2.86 6.68
C VAL A 223 -0.19 -2.36 5.85
N VAL A 224 -0.79 -1.27 6.26
CA VAL A 224 -1.92 -0.61 5.60
C VAL A 224 -1.49 0.79 5.18
N ASP A 225 -1.62 1.14 3.91
CA ASP A 225 -1.21 2.44 3.35
C ASP A 225 0.25 2.83 3.69
N GLY A 226 1.13 1.82 3.83
CA GLY A 226 2.54 2.01 4.16
C GLY A 226 2.84 2.09 5.66
N ASP A 227 1.85 2.04 6.54
CA ASP A 227 2.01 2.08 7.99
C ASP A 227 1.67 0.73 8.65
N HIS A 228 2.46 0.38 9.66
CA HIS A 228 2.21 -0.82 10.47
C HIS A 228 0.90 -0.68 11.26
N SER A 229 0.08 -1.72 11.25
CA SER A 229 -1.22 -1.73 11.91
C SER A 229 -1.33 -2.78 13.02
N GLU A 230 -0.94 -2.41 14.23
CA GLU A 230 -1.03 -3.26 15.42
C GLU A 230 -2.44 -3.85 15.65
N LYS A 231 -3.48 -3.09 15.27
CA LYS A 231 -4.86 -3.53 15.38
C LYS A 231 -5.14 -4.75 14.50
N HIS A 232 -4.65 -4.75 13.25
CA HIS A 232 -4.80 -5.88 12.35
C HIS A 232 -3.97 -7.07 12.82
N ASP A 233 -2.74 -6.84 13.28
CA ASP A 233 -1.87 -7.89 13.81
C ASP A 233 -2.51 -8.61 14.99
N SER A 234 -2.99 -7.84 15.98
CA SER A 234 -3.62 -8.38 17.18
C SER A 234 -4.83 -9.24 16.83
N VAL A 235 -5.68 -8.81 15.90
CA VAL A 235 -6.85 -9.59 15.48
C VAL A 235 -6.45 -10.80 14.65
N LEU A 236 -5.55 -10.64 13.71
CA LEU A 236 -5.05 -11.73 12.87
C LEU A 236 -4.41 -12.82 13.74
N GLY A 237 -3.60 -12.44 14.71
CA GLY A 237 -3.01 -13.36 15.70
C GLY A 237 -4.07 -14.16 16.46
N ARG A 238 -5.14 -13.52 16.93
CA ARG A 238 -6.27 -14.20 17.61
C ARG A 238 -7.04 -15.17 16.70
N LEU A 239 -7.04 -14.92 15.38
CA LEU A 239 -7.68 -15.80 14.39
C LEU A 239 -6.79 -16.96 13.94
N GLY A 240 -5.63 -17.13 14.55
CA GLY A 240 -4.67 -18.18 14.26
C GLY A 240 -3.42 -17.71 13.52
N GLY A 241 -3.32 -16.42 13.20
CA GLY A 241 -2.10 -15.75 12.69
C GLY A 241 -1.41 -16.51 11.56
N VAL A 242 -0.13 -16.71 11.74
CA VAL A 242 0.78 -17.43 10.82
C VAL A 242 0.24 -18.80 10.41
N ALA A 243 -0.25 -19.59 11.37
CA ALA A 243 -0.77 -20.93 11.09
C ALA A 243 -2.02 -20.88 10.19
N LYS A 244 -2.89 -19.89 10.38
CA LYS A 244 -4.08 -19.67 9.55
C LYS A 244 -3.73 -19.28 8.11
N LEU A 245 -2.64 -18.54 7.92
CA LEU A 245 -2.15 -18.14 6.61
C LEU A 245 -1.34 -19.24 5.92
N GLY A 246 -0.98 -20.31 6.65
CA GLY A 246 -0.19 -21.42 6.13
C GLY A 246 1.28 -21.05 5.89
N PHE A 247 1.79 -20.05 6.60
CA PHE A 247 3.17 -19.63 6.48
C PHE A 247 4.09 -20.60 7.21
N ARG A 248 5.17 -20.97 6.55
CA ARG A 248 6.21 -21.86 7.08
C ARG A 248 7.57 -21.38 6.63
N ILE A 249 8.56 -21.54 7.48
CA ILE A 249 9.96 -21.34 7.15
C ILE A 249 10.58 -22.70 6.86
N GLU A 250 11.42 -22.77 5.86
CA GLU A 250 12.34 -23.89 5.67
C GLU A 250 13.74 -23.47 6.12
N PRO A 251 14.46 -24.38 6.78
CA PRO A 251 15.86 -24.15 7.12
C PRO A 251 16.67 -23.80 5.87
N ALA A 252 17.70 -22.97 6.02
CA ALA A 252 18.65 -22.69 4.96
C ALA A 252 19.22 -24.02 4.43
N GLY A 253 19.17 -24.18 3.11
CA GLY A 253 19.87 -25.26 2.46
C GLY A 253 21.40 -25.08 2.61
N PRO A 254 22.21 -26.13 2.35
CA PRO A 254 23.65 -25.97 2.33
C PRO A 254 24.03 -24.89 1.32
N HIS A 255 24.74 -23.87 1.77
CA HIS A 255 25.24 -22.83 0.87
C HIS A 255 26.13 -23.47 -0.21
N PRO A 256 26.00 -23.03 -1.48
CA PRO A 256 26.90 -23.47 -2.52
C PRO A 256 28.35 -23.17 -2.10
N ALA A 257 29.24 -24.15 -2.27
CA ALA A 257 30.62 -24.02 -1.86
C ALA A 257 31.30 -22.85 -2.61
N LEU A 258 31.82 -21.90 -1.86
CA LEU A 258 32.67 -20.84 -2.39
C LEU A 258 34.04 -21.40 -2.77
N PRO A 259 34.75 -20.77 -3.71
CA PRO A 259 36.12 -21.12 -4.01
C PRO A 259 36.98 -21.14 -2.74
N PRO A 260 37.92 -22.09 -2.57
CA PRO A 260 38.76 -22.16 -1.37
C PRO A 260 39.63 -20.90 -1.23
N GLY A 261 39.68 -20.35 -0.02
CA GLY A 261 40.48 -19.16 0.31
C GLY A 261 39.77 -17.82 0.14
N VAL A 262 38.49 -17.83 -0.15
CA VAL A 262 37.69 -16.60 -0.31
C VAL A 262 37.07 -16.23 1.03
N GLU A 263 37.43 -15.07 1.60
CA GLU A 263 36.77 -14.48 2.76
C GLU A 263 35.57 -13.61 2.32
N VAL A 264 34.42 -13.89 2.91
CA VAL A 264 33.20 -13.14 2.63
C VAL A 264 33.11 -11.94 3.57
N GLN A 265 33.02 -10.73 3.02
CA GLN A 265 32.71 -9.54 3.78
C GLN A 265 31.27 -9.14 3.59
N ARG A 266 30.52 -8.98 4.68
CA ARG A 266 29.15 -8.45 4.60
C ARG A 266 29.19 -6.94 4.46
N VAL A 267 28.68 -6.43 3.34
CA VAL A 267 28.49 -5.00 3.07
C VAL A 267 27.00 -4.68 3.18
N GLN A 268 26.62 -3.84 4.13
CA GLN A 268 25.25 -3.38 4.24
C GLN A 268 24.93 -2.33 3.17
N GLY A 269 23.96 -2.61 2.34
CA GLY A 269 23.21 -1.57 1.59
C GLY A 269 23.52 -1.38 0.11
N ALA A 270 24.71 -1.71 -0.40
CA ALA A 270 25.01 -1.58 -1.83
C ALA A 270 26.14 -2.54 -2.28
N PRO A 271 25.79 -3.79 -2.64
CA PRO A 271 26.80 -4.82 -2.98
C PRO A 271 27.51 -4.56 -4.32
N LEU A 272 27.30 -3.42 -4.97
CA LEU A 272 27.78 -3.12 -6.33
C LEU A 272 28.41 -1.72 -6.46
N GLU A 273 28.81 -1.09 -5.37
CA GLU A 273 29.57 0.15 -5.43
C GLU A 273 31.03 -0.14 -5.82
N GLU A 274 31.69 0.79 -6.54
CA GLU A 274 33.09 0.64 -6.94
C GLU A 274 34.04 0.37 -5.78
N SER A 275 33.66 0.70 -4.54
CA SER A 275 34.39 0.46 -3.31
C SER A 275 34.07 -0.88 -2.64
N SER A 276 33.19 -1.68 -3.19
CA SER A 276 32.80 -2.98 -2.60
C SER A 276 33.94 -3.98 -2.67
N PRO A 277 34.11 -4.85 -1.64
CA PRO A 277 35.10 -5.90 -1.71
C PRO A 277 34.77 -6.88 -2.85
N PRO A 278 35.78 -7.55 -3.45
CA PRO A 278 35.57 -8.46 -4.58
C PRO A 278 34.66 -9.66 -4.24
N VAL A 279 34.49 -9.93 -2.95
CA VAL A 279 33.57 -10.95 -2.46
C VAL A 279 32.73 -10.38 -1.33
N CYS A 280 31.44 -10.23 -1.56
CA CYS A 280 30.54 -9.69 -0.57
C CYS A 280 29.27 -10.54 -0.40
N GLY A 281 28.83 -10.72 0.86
CA GLY A 281 27.58 -11.37 1.19
C GLY A 281 26.38 -10.46 0.90
N ILE A 282 25.31 -11.06 0.39
CA ILE A 282 24.03 -10.40 0.12
C ILE A 282 22.89 -11.16 0.80
N GLY A 283 21.91 -10.42 1.31
CA GLY A 283 20.69 -10.98 1.89
C GLY A 283 19.55 -11.06 0.87
N VAL A 284 18.37 -11.46 1.34
CA VAL A 284 17.17 -11.70 0.51
C VAL A 284 16.87 -10.54 -0.44
N TRP A 285 16.93 -9.31 0.09
CA TRP A 285 16.46 -8.12 -0.63
C TRP A 285 17.52 -7.52 -1.57
N GLU A 286 18.80 -7.78 -1.31
CA GLU A 286 19.88 -7.36 -2.18
C GLU A 286 19.93 -8.14 -3.49
N HIS A 287 19.46 -9.39 -3.54
CA HIS A 287 19.41 -10.17 -4.76
C HIS A 287 18.65 -9.47 -5.90
N GLN A 288 17.52 -8.85 -5.60
CA GLN A 288 16.76 -8.10 -6.61
C GLN A 288 17.51 -6.86 -7.11
N LEU A 289 18.31 -6.22 -6.24
CA LEU A 289 19.16 -5.10 -6.66
C LEU A 289 20.26 -5.58 -7.60
N VAL A 290 20.89 -6.70 -7.29
CA VAL A 290 21.93 -7.32 -8.13
C VAL A 290 21.37 -7.73 -9.49
N LEU A 291 20.20 -8.40 -9.53
CA LEU A 291 19.52 -8.74 -10.80
C LEU A 291 19.20 -7.47 -11.62
N THR A 292 18.71 -6.43 -10.94
CA THR A 292 18.41 -5.17 -11.61
C THR A 292 19.66 -4.52 -12.19
N ALA A 293 20.75 -4.53 -11.44
CA ALA A 293 22.05 -4.01 -11.90
C ALA A 293 22.57 -4.82 -13.10
N ALA A 294 22.56 -6.14 -13.03
CA ALA A 294 22.95 -7.01 -14.14
C ALA A 294 22.14 -6.68 -15.42
N LEU A 295 20.82 -6.54 -15.32
CA LEU A 295 19.94 -6.16 -16.44
C LEU A 295 20.18 -4.74 -16.96
N GLN A 296 20.76 -3.84 -16.17
CA GLN A 296 21.04 -2.46 -16.56
C GLN A 296 22.46 -2.25 -17.08
N SER A 297 23.45 -2.92 -16.50
CA SER A 297 24.86 -2.64 -16.67
C SER A 297 25.65 -3.70 -17.42
N ALA A 298 25.15 -4.93 -17.59
CA ALA A 298 25.89 -5.96 -18.33
C ALA A 298 26.30 -5.47 -19.74
N THR A 299 27.57 -5.65 -20.08
CA THR A 299 28.17 -5.17 -21.32
C THR A 299 28.60 -6.26 -22.28
N GLU A 300 29.00 -7.43 -21.78
CA GLU A 300 29.49 -8.54 -22.57
C GLU A 300 28.51 -9.71 -22.57
N ARG A 301 28.15 -10.20 -21.37
CA ARG A 301 27.33 -11.39 -21.20
C ARG A 301 26.45 -11.32 -19.96
N LEU A 302 25.33 -12.04 -19.99
CA LEU A 302 24.39 -12.22 -18.89
C LEU A 302 23.88 -13.64 -18.93
N LEU A 303 24.06 -14.42 -17.86
CA LEU A 303 23.50 -15.74 -17.68
C LEU A 303 22.61 -15.73 -16.42
N ILE A 304 21.37 -16.17 -16.58
CA ILE A 304 20.43 -16.38 -15.48
C ILE A 304 20.01 -17.85 -15.49
N ALA A 305 20.45 -18.61 -14.50
CA ALA A 305 19.99 -19.98 -14.29
C ALA A 305 18.99 -20.04 -13.14
N THR A 306 17.85 -20.69 -13.36
CA THR A 306 16.78 -20.79 -12.37
C THR A 306 15.90 -22.02 -12.61
N ASP A 307 15.37 -22.60 -11.55
CA ASP A 307 14.45 -23.72 -11.68
C ASP A 307 13.11 -23.31 -12.30
N LEU A 308 12.58 -22.12 -11.92
CA LEU A 308 11.26 -21.67 -12.35
C LEU A 308 11.28 -20.21 -12.83
N ALA A 309 10.64 -19.95 -13.97
CA ALA A 309 10.34 -18.61 -14.46
C ALA A 309 8.82 -18.41 -14.58
N VAL A 310 8.31 -17.28 -14.06
CA VAL A 310 6.88 -16.95 -14.04
C VAL A 310 6.59 -15.57 -14.63
N CYS A 311 5.47 -15.43 -15.34
CA CYS A 311 5.07 -14.21 -16.07
C CYS A 311 4.96 -12.95 -15.19
N SER A 312 4.85 -13.12 -13.92
CA SER A 312 4.76 -12.04 -12.97
C SER A 312 6.08 -11.44 -12.53
N VAL A 313 7.18 -12.14 -12.79
CA VAL A 313 8.55 -11.64 -12.65
C VAL A 313 9.12 -11.32 -14.02
N VAL A 314 8.92 -12.20 -15.00
CA VAL A 314 9.28 -11.98 -16.40
C VAL A 314 8.19 -11.16 -17.09
N ASP A 315 7.92 -9.99 -16.55
CA ASP A 315 6.90 -9.04 -17.02
C ASP A 315 7.40 -8.17 -18.18
N ALA A 316 6.57 -7.26 -18.66
CA ALA A 316 6.91 -6.35 -19.75
C ALA A 316 8.14 -5.47 -19.43
N HIS A 317 8.34 -5.12 -18.15
CA HIS A 317 9.46 -4.30 -17.72
C HIS A 317 10.78 -5.10 -17.74
N PHE A 318 10.76 -6.33 -17.24
CA PHE A 318 11.89 -7.25 -17.31
C PHE A 318 12.28 -7.49 -18.78
N LEU A 319 11.30 -7.84 -19.63
CA LEU A 319 11.52 -8.10 -21.06
C LEU A 319 12.08 -6.87 -21.79
N SER A 320 11.62 -5.67 -21.44
CA SER A 320 12.14 -4.43 -22.02
C SER A 320 13.62 -4.20 -21.67
N ARG A 321 14.01 -4.43 -20.40
CA ARG A 321 15.42 -4.32 -19.97
C ARG A 321 16.29 -5.38 -20.66
N LEU A 322 15.81 -6.61 -20.75
CA LEU A 322 16.50 -7.68 -21.44
C LEU A 322 16.70 -7.34 -22.92
N GLU A 323 15.65 -6.83 -23.60
CA GLU A 323 15.75 -6.37 -24.99
C GLU A 323 16.76 -5.23 -25.17
N GLN A 324 16.88 -4.31 -24.21
CA GLN A 324 17.92 -3.26 -24.25
C GLN A 324 19.32 -3.84 -24.20
N ARG A 325 19.57 -4.88 -23.38
CA ARG A 325 20.90 -5.58 -23.38
C ARG A 325 21.17 -6.27 -24.70
N LEU A 326 20.19 -6.97 -25.26
CA LEU A 326 20.31 -7.62 -26.56
C LEU A 326 20.63 -6.61 -27.69
N ARG A 327 20.00 -5.43 -27.67
CA ARG A 327 20.31 -4.34 -28.60
C ARG A 327 21.72 -3.77 -28.39
N ALA A 328 22.20 -3.73 -27.14
CA ALA A 328 23.57 -3.35 -26.80
C ALA A 328 24.60 -4.44 -27.14
N ARG A 329 24.19 -5.54 -27.78
CA ARG A 329 24.99 -6.68 -28.19
C ARG A 329 25.51 -7.58 -27.07
N VAL A 330 24.91 -7.51 -25.91
CA VAL A 330 25.19 -8.44 -24.81
C VAL A 330 24.70 -9.85 -25.20
N GLN A 331 25.52 -10.86 -24.95
CA GLN A 331 25.14 -12.25 -25.06
C GLN A 331 24.30 -12.63 -23.83
N VAL A 332 23.10 -13.16 -24.04
CA VAL A 332 22.19 -13.53 -22.94
C VAL A 332 21.87 -15.01 -23.02
N ASP A 333 22.11 -15.72 -21.93
CA ASP A 333 21.78 -17.13 -21.77
C ASP A 333 20.81 -17.31 -20.58
N LEU A 334 19.64 -17.87 -20.86
CA LEU A 334 18.64 -18.21 -19.84
C LEU A 334 18.55 -19.73 -19.72
N VAL A 335 18.96 -20.25 -18.57
CA VAL A 335 18.90 -21.68 -18.23
C VAL A 335 17.72 -21.87 -17.29
N VAL A 336 16.59 -22.36 -17.80
CA VAL A 336 15.33 -22.43 -17.05
C VAL A 336 14.73 -23.82 -17.15
N ALA A 337 14.58 -24.54 -16.03
CA ALA A 337 14.03 -25.88 -16.04
C ALA A 337 12.51 -25.87 -16.30
N ARG A 338 11.77 -24.97 -15.64
CA ARG A 338 10.31 -24.87 -15.72
C ARG A 338 9.87 -23.45 -16.03
N CYS A 339 8.85 -23.31 -16.85
CA CYS A 339 8.33 -22.02 -17.26
C CYS A 339 6.81 -22.09 -17.40
N ASP A 340 6.09 -21.00 -17.04
CA ASP A 340 4.67 -20.92 -17.40
C ASP A 340 4.52 -20.62 -18.89
N GLU A 341 3.38 -21.00 -19.48
CA GLU A 341 3.11 -20.88 -20.94
C GLU A 341 3.25 -19.42 -21.44
N VAL A 342 2.84 -18.45 -20.62
CA VAL A 342 2.88 -17.02 -20.98
C VAL A 342 4.32 -16.52 -21.06
N THR A 343 5.13 -16.88 -20.06
CA THR A 343 6.57 -16.56 -20.00
C THR A 343 7.32 -17.24 -21.15
N GLU A 344 7.05 -18.51 -21.38
CA GLU A 344 7.68 -19.26 -22.45
C GLU A 344 7.41 -18.63 -23.83
N ALA A 345 6.16 -18.33 -24.10
CA ALA A 345 5.79 -17.65 -25.35
C ALA A 345 6.42 -16.25 -25.49
N ALA A 346 6.57 -15.50 -24.38
CA ALA A 346 7.17 -14.18 -24.39
C ALA A 346 8.69 -14.24 -24.65
N LEU A 347 9.40 -15.11 -23.96
CA LEU A 347 10.84 -15.34 -24.14
C LEU A 347 11.15 -15.91 -25.53
N GLY A 348 10.35 -16.86 -26.01
CA GLY A 348 10.48 -17.42 -27.38
C GLY A 348 10.35 -16.34 -28.46
N ARG A 349 9.37 -15.43 -28.34
CA ARG A 349 9.22 -14.29 -29.27
C ARG A 349 10.43 -13.35 -29.21
N LEU A 350 10.97 -13.11 -28.02
CA LEU A 350 12.15 -12.26 -27.86
C LEU A 350 13.39 -12.92 -28.45
N ALA A 351 13.59 -14.21 -28.23
CA ALA A 351 14.70 -14.97 -28.79
C ALA A 351 14.68 -14.94 -30.34
N GLN A 352 13.53 -15.18 -30.98
CA GLN A 352 13.37 -15.10 -32.44
C GLN A 352 13.76 -13.72 -33.02
N ARG A 353 13.45 -12.64 -32.26
CA ARG A 353 13.76 -11.25 -32.73
C ARG A 353 15.21 -10.85 -32.46
N SER A 354 15.89 -11.49 -31.51
CA SER A 354 17.22 -11.10 -31.04
C SER A 354 18.38 -11.60 -31.92
N ARG A 355 18.12 -12.34 -33.00
CA ARG A 355 19.12 -12.87 -33.94
C ARG A 355 20.25 -13.64 -33.21
N TYR A 356 19.89 -14.67 -32.47
CA TYR A 356 20.82 -15.59 -31.75
C TYR A 356 21.64 -14.99 -30.58
N ARG A 357 21.25 -13.86 -30.04
CA ARG A 357 21.88 -13.30 -28.85
C ARG A 357 21.19 -13.67 -27.58
N LEU A 358 19.96 -14.17 -27.66
CA LEU A 358 19.23 -14.76 -26.55
C LEU A 358 19.15 -16.27 -26.79
N ASN A 359 19.83 -17.03 -25.96
CA ASN A 359 19.74 -18.48 -25.94
C ASN A 359 18.84 -18.91 -24.79
N LEU A 360 17.91 -19.80 -25.09
CA LEU A 360 17.02 -20.43 -24.10
C LEU A 360 17.43 -21.88 -23.95
N HIS A 361 18.00 -22.21 -22.79
CA HIS A 361 18.42 -23.58 -22.47
C HIS A 361 17.37 -24.24 -21.60
N ARG A 362 17.00 -25.48 -21.95
CA ARG A 362 16.04 -26.32 -21.24
C ARG A 362 16.74 -27.60 -20.76
N PRO A 363 17.45 -27.57 -19.63
CA PRO A 363 18.11 -28.76 -19.12
C PRO A 363 17.10 -29.79 -18.62
N GLU A 364 17.45 -31.05 -18.77
CA GLU A 364 16.74 -32.17 -18.15
C GLU A 364 17.25 -32.32 -16.71
N GLY A 365 16.46 -31.90 -15.70
CA GLY A 365 16.83 -32.03 -14.29
C GLY A 365 16.78 -30.75 -13.49
N GLU A 366 17.27 -30.80 -12.25
CA GLU A 366 17.34 -29.65 -11.36
C GLU A 366 18.36 -28.64 -11.84
N VAL A 367 17.95 -27.38 -11.87
CA VAL A 367 18.81 -26.24 -12.18
C VAL A 367 19.17 -25.50 -10.92
N ARG A 368 20.46 -25.37 -10.67
CA ARG A 368 20.96 -24.53 -9.61
C ARG A 368 20.71 -23.07 -9.93
N ASN A 369 20.02 -22.35 -9.01
CA ASN A 369 19.82 -20.92 -9.17
C ASN A 369 21.16 -20.19 -9.11
N THR A 370 21.49 -19.42 -10.14
CA THR A 370 22.71 -18.60 -10.16
C THR A 370 22.57 -17.44 -11.17
N LEU A 371 23.37 -16.42 -10.99
CA LEU A 371 23.44 -15.27 -11.88
C LEU A 371 24.91 -14.97 -12.21
N VAL A 372 25.25 -14.92 -13.48
CA VAL A 372 26.56 -14.48 -13.94
C VAL A 372 26.39 -13.32 -14.92
N TYR A 373 27.10 -12.22 -14.70
CA TYR A 373 27.11 -11.11 -15.64
C TYR A 373 28.51 -10.48 -15.67
N ASP A 374 29.03 -10.32 -16.88
CA ASP A 374 30.41 -9.88 -17.13
C ASP A 374 31.41 -10.67 -16.26
N GLY A 375 32.15 -10.00 -15.37
CA GLY A 375 33.09 -10.63 -14.42
C GLY A 375 32.50 -10.94 -13.03
N ASN A 376 31.18 -10.90 -12.88
CA ASN A 376 30.51 -11.14 -11.60
C ASN A 376 29.74 -12.45 -11.61
N TRP A 377 29.91 -13.23 -10.56
CA TRP A 377 29.16 -14.44 -10.27
C TRP A 377 28.42 -14.33 -8.94
N VAL A 378 27.13 -14.64 -8.92
CA VAL A 378 26.34 -14.63 -7.69
C VAL A 378 26.00 -16.05 -7.30
N VAL A 379 26.61 -16.49 -6.21
CA VAL A 379 26.40 -17.80 -5.59
C VAL A 379 25.20 -17.70 -4.66
N SER A 380 24.08 -18.32 -5.02
CA SER A 380 22.85 -18.27 -4.22
C SER A 380 21.83 -19.28 -4.72
N ASP A 381 20.93 -19.69 -3.82
CA ASP A 381 19.72 -20.48 -4.17
C ASP A 381 18.52 -19.60 -4.48
N PHE A 382 18.69 -18.27 -4.60
CA PHE A 382 17.62 -17.32 -4.83
C PHE A 382 16.87 -17.59 -6.14
N PRO A 383 15.53 -17.70 -6.13
CA PRO A 383 14.75 -18.02 -7.32
C PRO A 383 14.57 -16.78 -8.23
N TRP A 384 15.56 -16.47 -9.02
CA TRP A 384 15.75 -15.23 -9.79
C TRP A 384 14.54 -14.79 -10.61
N LEU A 385 13.86 -15.73 -11.28
CA LEU A 385 12.75 -15.41 -12.18
C LEU A 385 11.38 -15.82 -11.65
N SER A 386 11.28 -16.16 -10.35
CA SER A 386 9.99 -16.47 -9.71
C SER A 386 9.75 -15.77 -8.38
N TYR A 387 10.73 -15.01 -7.85
CA TYR A 387 10.60 -14.29 -6.58
C TYR A 387 9.87 -12.95 -6.76
N ARG A 388 8.78 -12.77 -6.01
CA ARG A 388 7.91 -11.58 -6.06
C ARG A 388 7.82 -10.80 -4.74
N GLY A 389 8.90 -10.68 -4.01
CA GLY A 389 8.86 -10.17 -2.64
C GLY A 389 8.62 -11.26 -1.59
N ALA A 390 8.15 -12.44 -2.02
CA ALA A 390 8.02 -13.61 -1.19
C ALA A 390 8.10 -14.90 -2.04
N ALA A 391 8.70 -15.93 -1.51
CA ALA A 391 8.64 -17.31 -2.04
C ALA A 391 8.25 -18.24 -0.91
N ARG A 392 7.38 -19.19 -1.18
CA ARG A 392 6.91 -20.16 -0.18
C ARG A 392 7.48 -21.55 -0.48
N PRO A 393 7.96 -22.24 0.51
CA PRO A 393 8.17 -21.82 1.91
C PRO A 393 9.18 -20.66 2.02
N PHE A 394 9.07 -19.87 3.09
CA PHE A 394 9.97 -18.73 3.30
C PHE A 394 11.36 -19.22 3.68
N ARG A 395 12.39 -18.55 3.19
CA ARG A 395 13.81 -18.81 3.46
C ARG A 395 14.57 -17.52 3.59
N ALA A 396 15.62 -17.51 4.38
CA ALA A 396 16.62 -16.45 4.39
C ALA A 396 17.59 -16.69 3.22
N TYR A 397 17.19 -16.35 2.00
CA TYR A 397 18.07 -16.44 0.84
C TYR A 397 19.32 -15.59 1.06
N GLU A 398 20.38 -16.23 1.54
CA GLU A 398 21.71 -15.63 1.59
C GLU A 398 22.46 -15.94 0.29
N GLY A 399 23.25 -15.01 -0.16
CA GLY A 399 24.08 -15.17 -1.34
C GLY A 399 25.41 -14.49 -1.20
N THR A 400 26.29 -14.74 -2.15
CA THR A 400 27.61 -14.09 -2.23
C THR A 400 27.85 -13.64 -3.66
N VAL A 401 28.17 -12.35 -3.81
CA VAL A 401 28.67 -11.81 -5.08
C VAL A 401 30.16 -12.01 -5.12
N VAL A 402 30.65 -12.69 -6.15
CA VAL A 402 32.07 -12.94 -6.43
C VAL A 402 32.43 -12.15 -7.68
N ALA A 403 33.07 -10.99 -7.50
CA ALA A 403 33.54 -10.11 -8.58
C ALA A 403 34.96 -10.49 -8.99
N VAL A 404 35.15 -11.73 -9.41
CA VAL A 404 36.44 -12.29 -9.87
C VAL A 404 36.23 -12.90 -11.25
N GLN A 405 36.85 -12.31 -12.27
CA GLN A 405 36.66 -12.67 -13.69
C GLN A 405 36.85 -14.16 -13.94
N GLU A 406 37.91 -14.76 -13.42
CA GLU A 406 38.23 -16.18 -13.66
C GLU A 406 37.16 -17.12 -13.08
N GLU A 407 36.61 -16.76 -11.92
CA GLU A 407 35.53 -17.57 -11.30
C GLU A 407 34.22 -17.40 -12.07
N ALA A 408 33.90 -16.19 -12.49
CA ALA A 408 32.74 -15.92 -13.31
C ALA A 408 32.79 -16.62 -14.66
N ASP A 409 34.00 -16.68 -15.30
CA ASP A 409 34.26 -17.41 -16.57
C ASP A 409 34.07 -18.91 -16.41
N ARG A 410 34.59 -19.45 -15.30
CA ARG A 410 34.47 -20.89 -14.99
C ARG A 410 33.01 -21.29 -14.78
N GLU A 411 32.27 -20.54 -13.97
CA GLU A 411 30.87 -20.84 -13.69
C GLU A 411 29.98 -20.67 -14.93
N TYR A 412 30.22 -19.61 -15.71
CA TYR A 412 29.50 -19.38 -16.97
C TYR A 412 29.68 -20.57 -17.92
N ALA A 413 30.91 -21.08 -18.08
CA ALA A 413 31.19 -22.21 -18.96
C ALA A 413 30.58 -23.52 -18.42
N ALA A 414 30.54 -23.71 -17.10
CA ALA A 414 30.00 -24.93 -16.48
C ALA A 414 28.48 -25.07 -16.62
N LEU A 415 27.76 -23.94 -16.74
CA LEU A 415 26.30 -23.91 -16.81
C LEU A 415 25.75 -24.04 -18.23
N LEU A 416 26.58 -23.78 -19.24
CA LEU A 416 26.17 -23.94 -20.63
C LEU A 416 26.28 -25.41 -21.05
N PRO A 417 25.31 -25.95 -21.81
CA PRO A 417 25.43 -27.27 -22.38
C PRO A 417 26.69 -27.34 -23.26
N PRO A 418 27.38 -28.48 -23.29
CA PRO A 418 28.54 -28.64 -24.18
C PRO A 418 28.12 -28.33 -25.61
N VAL A 419 28.91 -27.48 -26.26
CA VAL A 419 28.70 -27.18 -27.69
C VAL A 419 28.88 -28.49 -28.44
N GLU A 420 27.78 -29.05 -28.98
CA GLU A 420 27.89 -30.17 -29.93
C GLU A 420 28.69 -29.67 -31.12
N SER A 421 29.90 -30.21 -31.26
CA SER A 421 30.86 -29.92 -32.34
C SER A 421 30.48 -30.62 -33.63
#